data_faf02d8605bc0ac428515cb27bd73b66
#
_entry.id   faf02d8605bc0ac428515cb27bd73b66
#
_cell.length_a   1.000
_cell.length_b   1.000
_cell.length_c   1.000
_cell.angle_alpha   90.00
_cell.angle_beta   90.00
_cell.angle_gamma   90.00
#
_symmetry.space_group_name_H-M   'P 1'
#
loop_
_entity.id
_entity.type
_entity.pdbx_description
1 polymer ?
#
loop_
_entity_poly.entity_id
_entity_poly.type
_entity_poly.pdbx_seq_one_letter_code
_entity_poly.pdbx_strand_id
1 'polypeptide(L)'
;MVGLRRDAGFALPAVLLAILLLSIGLALVAASLQLRMRLVLREARSVTLNALSDAALAETLAWLSEDAFYDGVAERSFGGGRLSSEVRFVSPGRYEVVATAVFAGRRRTVEAEVHRPIGAPARVVRWRRR
;
A
#
# COMPACT_ATOMS: atom_id res chain seq x y z
N MET A 1 -33.81 33.80 -52.36
CA MET A 1 -32.39 33.64 -52.07
C MET A 1 -31.86 34.66 -51.04
N VAL A 2 -32.62 34.97 -50.00
CA VAL A 2 -32.21 35.98 -49.01
C VAL A 2 -32.00 35.36 -47.61
N GLY A 3 -32.17 34.04 -47.47
CA GLY A 3 -32.10 33.35 -46.18
C GLY A 3 -30.73 32.81 -45.75
N LEU A 4 -29.78 32.66 -46.66
CA LEU A 4 -28.53 31.93 -46.40
C LEU A 4 -27.37 32.75 -45.82
N ARG A 5 -27.50 34.10 -45.77
CA ARG A 5 -26.41 34.96 -45.25
C ARG A 5 -26.48 35.32 -43.78
N ARG A 6 -27.60 35.07 -43.10
CA ARG A 6 -27.74 35.36 -41.66
C ARG A 6 -27.19 34.23 -40.78
N ASP A 7 -27.19 33.02 -41.30
CA ASP A 7 -26.76 31.85 -40.49
C ASP A 7 -25.25 31.66 -40.49
N ALA A 8 -24.52 32.18 -41.47
CA ALA A 8 -23.06 32.05 -41.54
C ALA A 8 -22.32 32.83 -40.41
N GLY A 9 -22.93 33.95 -39.93
CA GLY A 9 -22.33 34.71 -38.83
C GLY A 9 -22.52 34.08 -37.46
N PHE A 10 -23.48 33.16 -37.28
CA PHE A 10 -23.74 32.48 -36.01
C PHE A 10 -23.07 31.10 -35.96
N ALA A 11 -22.73 30.50 -37.09
CA ALA A 11 -22.11 29.20 -37.16
C ALA A 11 -20.68 29.19 -36.56
N LEU A 12 -19.88 30.22 -36.80
CA LEU A 12 -18.52 30.32 -36.28
C LEU A 12 -18.46 30.37 -34.76
N PRO A 13 -19.18 31.23 -34.02
CA PRO A 13 -19.22 31.24 -32.60
C PRO A 13 -19.80 29.94 -32.01
N ALA A 14 -20.78 29.33 -32.66
CA ALA A 14 -21.36 28.04 -32.23
C ALA A 14 -20.34 26.90 -32.32
N VAL A 15 -19.53 26.83 -33.37
CA VAL A 15 -18.46 25.86 -33.52
C VAL A 15 -17.37 26.09 -32.49
N LEU A 16 -16.95 27.33 -32.23
CA LEU A 16 -15.97 27.64 -31.19
C LEU A 16 -16.48 27.26 -29.80
N LEU A 17 -17.74 27.50 -29.50
CA LEU A 17 -18.35 27.08 -28.25
C LEU A 17 -18.36 25.55 -28.11
N ALA A 18 -18.71 24.83 -29.18
CA ALA A 18 -18.70 23.36 -29.18
C ALA A 18 -17.31 22.79 -28.95
N ILE A 19 -16.28 23.36 -29.59
CA ILE A 19 -14.88 22.97 -29.39
C ILE A 19 -14.44 23.26 -27.94
N LEU A 20 -14.83 24.39 -27.41
CA LEU A 20 -14.52 24.75 -26.02
C LEU A 20 -15.13 23.77 -25.03
N LEU A 21 -16.41 23.45 -25.19
CA LEU A 21 -17.11 22.49 -24.33
C LEU A 21 -16.52 21.08 -24.46
N LEU A 22 -16.17 20.65 -25.67
CA LEU A 22 -15.52 19.38 -25.92
C LEU A 22 -14.14 19.33 -25.23
N SER A 23 -13.36 20.41 -25.32
CA SER A 23 -12.04 20.52 -24.70
C SER A 23 -12.13 20.46 -23.18
N ILE A 24 -13.10 21.14 -22.57
CA ILE A 24 -13.37 21.10 -21.13
C ILE A 24 -13.77 19.67 -20.72
N GLY A 25 -14.67 19.05 -21.47
CA GLY A 25 -15.09 17.66 -21.21
C GLY A 25 -13.92 16.68 -21.27
N LEU A 26 -13.07 16.79 -22.27
CA LEU A 26 -11.86 15.96 -22.40
C LEU A 26 -10.86 16.19 -21.26
N ALA A 27 -10.65 17.44 -20.85
CA ALA A 27 -9.79 17.80 -19.73
C ALA A 27 -10.31 17.20 -18.40
N LEU A 28 -11.61 17.23 -18.16
CA LEU A 28 -12.24 16.62 -16.98
C LEU A 28 -12.08 15.09 -16.96
N VAL A 29 -12.26 14.43 -18.10
CA VAL A 29 -12.03 12.99 -18.23
C VAL A 29 -10.58 12.65 -17.96
N ALA A 30 -9.64 13.37 -18.56
CA ALA A 30 -8.22 13.17 -18.33
C ALA A 30 -7.83 13.36 -16.85
N ALA A 31 -8.33 14.41 -16.21
CA ALA A 31 -8.09 14.67 -14.79
C ALA A 31 -8.67 13.54 -13.91
N SER A 32 -9.85 13.03 -14.22
CA SER A 32 -10.47 11.93 -13.47
C SER A 32 -9.68 10.62 -13.60
N LEU A 33 -9.16 10.32 -14.78
CA LEU A 33 -8.31 9.15 -15.02
C LEU A 33 -6.98 9.25 -14.24
N GLN A 34 -6.35 10.41 -14.24
CA GLN A 34 -5.12 10.63 -13.46
C GLN A 34 -5.35 10.43 -11.96
N LEU A 35 -6.47 10.92 -11.44
CA LEU A 35 -6.82 10.74 -10.04
C LEU A 35 -7.02 9.26 -9.70
N ARG A 36 -7.77 8.53 -10.52
CA ARG A 36 -7.98 7.08 -10.35
C ARG A 36 -6.66 6.31 -10.39
N MET A 37 -5.78 6.64 -11.32
CA MET A 37 -4.47 6.00 -11.44
C MET A 37 -3.62 6.21 -10.18
N ARG A 38 -3.63 7.43 -9.62
CA ARG A 38 -2.93 7.72 -8.36
C ARG A 38 -3.49 6.93 -7.17
N LEU A 39 -4.80 6.76 -7.08
CA LEU A 39 -5.45 5.98 -6.04
C LEU A 39 -5.07 4.49 -6.13
N VAL A 40 -5.15 3.91 -7.32
CA VAL A 40 -4.75 2.51 -7.58
C VAL A 40 -3.29 2.25 -7.21
N LEU A 41 -2.39 3.16 -7.61
CA LEU A 41 -0.97 3.05 -7.26
C LEU A 41 -0.71 3.15 -5.75
N ARG A 42 -1.45 4.00 -5.04
CA ARG A 42 -1.36 4.11 -3.56
C ARG A 42 -1.83 2.83 -2.89
N GLU A 43 -2.93 2.28 -3.36
CA GLU A 43 -3.51 1.04 -2.85
C GLU A 43 -2.57 -0.15 -3.09
N ALA A 44 -2.04 -0.30 -4.30
CA ALA A 44 -1.06 -1.34 -4.64
C ALA A 44 0.18 -1.27 -3.73
N ARG A 45 0.72 -0.07 -3.47
CA ARG A 45 1.85 0.11 -2.56
C ARG A 45 1.50 -0.27 -1.11
N SER A 46 0.29 0.02 -0.66
CA SER A 46 -0.18 -0.34 0.68
C SER A 46 -0.31 -1.86 0.82
N VAL A 47 -0.83 -2.53 -0.20
CA VAL A 47 -0.93 -4.00 -0.23
C VAL A 47 0.47 -4.64 -0.18
N THR A 48 1.42 -4.14 -0.96
CA THR A 48 2.80 -4.62 -0.94
C THR A 48 3.46 -4.43 0.44
N LEU A 49 3.30 -3.27 1.06
CA LEU A 49 3.82 -3.01 2.41
C LEU A 49 3.22 -3.95 3.46
N ASN A 50 1.91 -4.21 3.37
CA ASN A 50 1.24 -5.16 4.26
C ASN A 50 1.81 -6.57 4.05
N ALA A 51 1.92 -7.02 2.80
CA ALA A 51 2.47 -8.34 2.48
C ALA A 51 3.91 -8.51 2.98
N LEU A 52 4.76 -7.49 2.82
CA LEU A 52 6.14 -7.51 3.33
C LEU A 52 6.20 -7.56 4.86
N SER A 53 5.38 -6.79 5.56
CA SER A 53 5.35 -6.81 7.02
C SER A 53 4.79 -8.13 7.56
N ASP A 54 3.78 -8.68 6.90
CA ASP A 54 3.20 -9.98 7.26
C ASP A 54 4.20 -11.13 6.98
N ALA A 55 4.97 -11.04 5.89
CA ALA A 55 6.05 -12.00 5.59
C ALA A 55 7.17 -11.96 6.64
N ALA A 56 7.59 -10.77 7.06
CA ALA A 56 8.58 -10.62 8.13
C ALA A 56 8.09 -11.21 9.45
N LEU A 57 6.83 -10.99 9.79
CA LEU A 57 6.21 -11.57 10.99
C LEU A 57 6.11 -13.09 10.90
N ALA A 58 5.66 -13.62 9.77
CA ALA A 58 5.51 -15.07 9.56
C ALA A 58 6.87 -15.79 9.64
N GLU A 59 7.91 -15.23 9.04
CA GLU A 59 9.26 -15.76 9.12
C GLU A 59 9.79 -15.76 10.58
N THR A 60 9.56 -14.66 11.29
CA THR A 60 9.95 -14.55 12.70
C THR A 60 9.23 -15.58 13.57
N LEU A 61 7.93 -15.81 13.33
CA LEU A 61 7.15 -16.82 14.06
C LEU A 61 7.65 -18.23 13.78
N ALA A 62 8.02 -18.54 12.54
CA ALA A 62 8.58 -19.83 12.18
C ALA A 62 9.87 -20.10 12.92
N TRP A 63 10.83 -19.17 12.89
CA TRP A 63 12.09 -19.30 13.61
C TRP A 63 11.93 -19.32 15.13
N LEU A 64 11.05 -18.47 15.67
CA LEU A 64 10.78 -18.43 17.12
C LEU A 64 10.11 -19.72 17.61
N SER A 65 9.41 -20.43 16.74
CA SER A 65 8.84 -21.76 17.06
C SER A 65 9.91 -22.82 17.24
N GLU A 66 11.02 -22.69 16.52
CA GLU A 66 12.17 -23.61 16.61
C GLU A 66 13.17 -23.19 17.68
N ASP A 67 13.48 -21.89 17.77
CA ASP A 67 14.47 -21.32 18.68
C ASP A 67 13.85 -20.25 19.60
N ALA A 68 13.83 -20.51 20.89
CA ALA A 68 13.31 -19.58 21.90
C ALA A 68 14.17 -18.33 22.08
N PHE A 69 15.42 -18.35 21.62
CA PHE A 69 16.37 -17.23 21.71
C PHE A 69 16.54 -16.48 20.41
N TYR A 70 15.69 -16.76 19.43
CA TYR A 70 15.70 -16.05 18.17
C TYR A 70 15.41 -14.57 18.37
N ASP A 71 16.26 -13.70 17.86
CA ASP A 71 16.22 -12.23 18.10
C ASP A 71 15.61 -11.43 16.95
N GLY A 72 15.31 -12.07 15.83
CA GLY A 72 14.63 -11.48 14.70
C GLY A 72 15.36 -11.63 13.37
N VAL A 73 14.74 -11.11 12.32
CA VAL A 73 15.25 -11.09 10.94
C VAL A 73 16.07 -9.82 10.74
N ALA A 74 17.35 -9.94 10.37
CA ALA A 74 18.15 -8.81 9.93
C ALA A 74 17.53 -8.14 8.69
N GLU A 75 17.74 -6.84 8.52
CA GLU A 75 17.23 -6.12 7.35
C GLU A 75 17.74 -6.76 6.06
N ARG A 76 16.83 -7.14 5.19
CA ARG A 76 17.13 -7.75 3.89
C ARG A 76 16.15 -7.29 2.81
N SER A 77 16.58 -7.36 1.56
CA SER A 77 15.71 -7.09 0.41
C SER A 77 14.82 -8.29 0.12
N PHE A 78 13.53 -8.02 -0.08
CA PHE A 78 12.53 -9.02 -0.44
C PHE A 78 11.38 -8.35 -1.19
N GLY A 79 10.93 -8.95 -2.32
CA GLY A 79 9.76 -8.47 -3.06
C GLY A 79 9.84 -7.02 -3.54
N GLY A 80 11.03 -6.53 -3.86
CA GLY A 80 11.26 -5.15 -4.30
C GLY A 80 11.31 -4.11 -3.16
N GLY A 81 11.12 -4.52 -1.93
CA GLY A 81 11.26 -3.71 -0.72
C GLY A 81 12.31 -4.27 0.23
N ARG A 82 12.27 -3.82 1.46
CA ARG A 82 13.11 -4.34 2.55
C ARG A 82 12.22 -4.73 3.73
N LEU A 83 12.61 -5.78 4.41
CA LEU A 83 11.95 -6.25 5.62
C LEU A 83 12.98 -6.53 6.72
N SER A 84 12.54 -6.38 7.95
CA SER A 84 13.29 -6.73 9.15
C SER A 84 12.32 -7.05 10.29
N SER A 85 12.80 -7.74 11.30
CA SER A 85 12.05 -7.91 12.52
C SER A 85 12.97 -7.93 13.73
N GLU A 86 12.44 -7.57 14.88
CA GLU A 86 13.09 -7.63 16.17
C GLU A 86 12.20 -8.40 17.14
N VAL A 87 12.79 -9.30 17.91
CA VAL A 87 12.09 -10.09 18.93
C VAL A 87 12.59 -9.64 20.31
N ARG A 88 11.65 -9.32 21.19
CA ARG A 88 11.94 -8.98 22.59
C ARG A 88 11.31 -10.04 23.50
N PHE A 89 12.11 -10.55 24.40
CA PHE A 89 11.63 -11.41 25.46
C PHE A 89 10.89 -10.56 26.52
N VAL A 90 9.66 -10.92 26.83
CA VAL A 90 8.85 -10.24 27.86
C VAL A 90 8.77 -11.05 29.13
N SER A 91 8.43 -12.33 29.00
CA SER A 91 8.34 -13.30 30.09
C SER A 91 8.38 -14.72 29.53
N PRO A 92 8.54 -15.76 30.35
CA PRO A 92 8.54 -17.13 29.85
C PRO A 92 7.36 -17.44 28.96
N GLY A 93 7.64 -17.82 27.70
CA GLY A 93 6.64 -18.10 26.69
C GLY A 93 5.98 -16.88 26.04
N ARG A 94 6.34 -15.65 26.41
CA ARG A 94 5.81 -14.41 25.85
C ARG A 94 6.90 -13.56 25.23
N TYR A 95 6.65 -13.13 24.01
CA TYR A 95 7.55 -12.33 23.20
C TYR A 95 6.81 -11.17 22.57
N GLU A 96 7.49 -10.07 22.37
CA GLU A 96 7.05 -8.95 21.55
C GLU A 96 7.86 -8.97 20.26
N VAL A 97 7.16 -9.00 19.13
CA VAL A 97 7.76 -8.99 17.79
C VAL A 97 7.42 -7.69 17.12
N VAL A 98 8.43 -6.98 16.63
CA VAL A 98 8.29 -5.77 15.84
C VAL A 98 8.78 -6.07 14.43
N ALA A 99 7.86 -6.23 13.48
CA ALA A 99 8.18 -6.44 12.08
C ALA A 99 8.06 -5.13 11.31
N THR A 100 9.10 -4.80 10.54
CA THR A 100 9.17 -3.56 9.78
C THR A 100 9.34 -3.88 8.30
N ALA A 101 8.55 -3.21 7.45
CA ALA A 101 8.68 -3.25 6.00
C ALA A 101 8.90 -1.85 5.45
N VAL A 102 9.74 -1.74 4.43
CA VAL A 102 10.01 -0.50 3.68
C VAL A 102 9.82 -0.77 2.20
N PHE A 103 8.99 0.00 1.55
CA PHE A 103 8.72 -0.08 0.12
C PHE A 103 8.41 1.29 -0.46
N ALA A 104 9.06 1.65 -1.58
CA ALA A 104 8.84 2.92 -2.27
C ALA A 104 8.90 4.16 -1.34
N GLY A 105 9.88 4.20 -0.43
CA GLY A 105 10.10 5.29 0.51
C GLY A 105 9.10 5.34 1.68
N ARG A 106 8.21 4.35 1.78
CA ARG A 106 7.26 4.23 2.90
C ARG A 106 7.65 3.10 3.82
N ARG A 107 7.38 3.29 5.11
CA ARG A 107 7.61 2.30 6.17
C ARG A 107 6.27 1.86 6.76
N ARG A 108 6.18 0.58 7.08
CA ARG A 108 5.10 0.00 7.87
C ARG A 108 5.69 -0.85 8.98
N THR A 109 5.16 -0.71 10.17
CA THR A 109 5.57 -1.49 11.34
C THR A 109 4.38 -2.24 11.89
N VAL A 110 4.58 -3.51 12.20
CA VAL A 110 3.61 -4.38 12.87
C VAL A 110 4.21 -4.79 14.20
N GLU A 111 3.51 -4.48 15.28
CA GLU A 111 3.83 -4.95 16.63
C GLU A 111 2.92 -6.13 16.95
N ALA A 112 3.49 -7.25 17.34
CA ALA A 112 2.75 -8.45 17.69
C ALA A 112 3.18 -8.99 19.04
N GLU A 113 2.23 -9.31 19.89
CA GLU A 113 2.45 -10.11 21.08
C GLU A 113 2.33 -11.59 20.69
N VAL A 114 3.40 -12.35 20.97
CA VAL A 114 3.52 -13.75 20.56
C VAL A 114 3.61 -14.62 21.80
N HIS A 115 2.84 -15.68 21.82
CA HIS A 115 2.92 -16.72 22.83
C HIS A 115 3.52 -17.99 22.21
N ARG A 116 4.58 -18.51 22.84
CA ARG A 116 5.23 -19.76 22.50
C ARG A 116 5.04 -20.76 23.64
N PRO A 117 4.00 -21.61 23.57
CA PRO A 117 3.82 -22.66 24.58
C PRO A 117 4.86 -23.75 24.42
N ILE A 118 5.16 -24.46 25.49
CA ILE A 118 6.08 -25.60 25.47
C ILE A 118 5.48 -26.70 24.59
N GLY A 119 6.24 -27.16 23.61
CA GLY A 119 5.81 -28.25 22.71
C GLY A 119 4.79 -27.87 21.62
N ALA A 120 4.54 -26.56 21.44
CA ALA A 120 3.67 -26.06 20.38
C ALA A 120 4.32 -24.87 19.64
N PRO A 121 3.92 -24.62 18.39
CA PRO A 121 4.45 -23.47 17.63
C PRO A 121 4.06 -22.13 18.24
N ALA A 122 4.91 -21.12 18.02
CA ALA A 122 4.62 -19.74 18.39
C ALA A 122 3.38 -19.23 17.64
N ARG A 123 2.52 -18.49 18.35
CA ARG A 123 1.31 -17.92 17.78
C ARG A 123 1.11 -16.48 18.24
N VAL A 124 0.55 -15.67 17.35
CA VAL A 124 0.18 -14.28 17.67
C VAL A 124 -1.07 -14.27 18.54
N VAL A 125 -0.98 -13.57 19.66
CA VAL A 125 -2.11 -13.35 20.58
C VAL A 125 -2.77 -12.00 20.30
N ARG A 126 -1.96 -11.00 20.01
CA ARG A 126 -2.40 -9.63 19.71
C ARG A 126 -1.46 -9.01 18.69
N TRP A 127 -1.99 -8.19 17.81
CA TRP A 127 -1.16 -7.42 16.88
C TRP A 127 -1.72 -6.02 16.65
N ARG A 128 -0.83 -5.08 16.31
CA ARG A 128 -1.16 -3.69 15.97
C ARG A 128 -0.30 -3.25 14.78
N ARG A 129 -0.90 -2.57 13.83
CA ARG A 129 -0.18 -1.89 12.74
C ARG A 129 0.00 -0.40 13.07
N ARG A 130 1.19 0.12 12.76
CA ARG A 130 1.55 1.54 12.84
C ARG A 130 2.08 2.05 11.50
#